data_34b44a73edda65d90a087b46de82b08e
#
_entry.id   34b44a73edda65d90a087b46de82b08e
#
_cell.length_a   1.000
_cell.length_b   1.000
_cell.length_c   1.000
_cell.angle_alpha   90.00
_cell.angle_beta   90.00
_cell.angle_gamma   90.00
#
_symmetry.space_group_name_H-M   'P 1'
#
loop_
_entity.id
_entity.type
_entity.pdbx_description
1 polymer ?
#
loop_
_entity_poly.entity_id
_entity_poly.type
_entity_poly.pdbx_seq_one_letter_code
_entity_poly.pdbx_strand_id
1 'polypeptide(L)'
;LGMCPLALRIRNHADTDESNGKQHTSKELLAAYQLAAARFGWAGRPLAPRSMREGRELVGWGMATGAWEAQMQTHHARVMLAADGSATVGVATADLGTGTYTILAQVAAEGLGLPMERVEVLLGDSALPHAPVSGGSWTAASAGSAVADACARLRAELLRLAQA
;
A
#
# COMPACT_ATOMS: atom_id res chain seq x y z
N LEU A 1 -35.48 -2.41 0.80
CA LEU A 1 -35.19 -3.66 0.06
C LEU A 1 -35.48 -4.92 0.88
N GLY A 2 -35.62 -4.84 2.21
CA GLY A 2 -35.83 -6.01 3.07
C GLY A 2 -34.68 -7.04 3.03
N MET A 3 -33.52 -6.65 2.58
CA MET A 3 -32.36 -7.53 2.36
C MET A 3 -31.29 -7.32 3.41
N CYS A 4 -30.65 -8.39 3.84
CA CYS A 4 -29.48 -8.31 4.72
C CYS A 4 -28.36 -7.46 4.09
N PRO A 5 -27.78 -6.49 4.80
CA PRO A 5 -26.69 -5.64 4.26
C PRO A 5 -25.49 -6.43 3.71
N LEU A 6 -25.14 -7.56 4.33
CA LEU A 6 -24.09 -8.45 3.83
C LEU A 6 -24.47 -9.11 2.51
N ALA A 7 -25.70 -9.65 2.43
CA ALA A 7 -26.19 -10.29 1.22
C ALA A 7 -26.27 -9.29 0.05
N LEU A 8 -26.67 -8.04 0.32
CA LEU A 8 -26.68 -6.99 -0.68
C LEU A 8 -25.29 -6.71 -1.23
N ARG A 9 -24.27 -6.64 -0.36
CA ARG A 9 -22.88 -6.39 -0.77
C ARG A 9 -22.30 -7.56 -1.58
N ILE A 10 -22.58 -8.79 -1.15
CA ILE A 10 -22.17 -9.99 -1.90
C ILE A 10 -22.81 -10.01 -3.30
N ARG A 11 -24.09 -9.67 -3.38
CA ARG A 11 -24.81 -9.63 -4.67
C ARG A 11 -24.27 -8.58 -5.62
N ASN A 12 -23.78 -7.47 -5.11
CA ASN A 12 -23.20 -6.38 -5.91
C ASN A 12 -21.66 -6.49 -5.99
N HIS A 13 -21.10 -7.64 -5.69
CA HIS A 13 -19.66 -7.85 -5.86
C HIS A 13 -19.31 -7.93 -7.34
N ALA A 14 -18.27 -7.22 -7.75
CA ALA A 14 -17.69 -7.31 -9.08
C ALA A 14 -16.22 -7.71 -8.97
N ASP A 15 -15.73 -8.57 -9.84
CA ASP A 15 -14.32 -9.00 -9.90
C ASP A 15 -13.47 -8.03 -10.73
N THR A 16 -14.12 -7.19 -11.50
CA THR A 16 -13.48 -6.17 -12.33
C THR A 16 -13.99 -4.78 -11.96
N ASP A 17 -13.17 -3.78 -12.23
CA ASP A 17 -13.61 -2.39 -12.20
C ASP A 17 -14.51 -2.12 -13.43
N GLU A 18 -15.80 -1.99 -13.19
CA GLU A 18 -16.80 -1.81 -14.25
C GLU A 18 -16.63 -0.46 -15.00
N SER A 19 -15.91 0.51 -14.42
CA SER A 19 -15.66 1.80 -15.06
C SER A 19 -14.65 1.73 -16.21
N ASN A 20 -13.71 0.78 -16.15
CA ASN A 20 -12.62 0.66 -17.12
C ASN A 20 -12.38 -0.78 -17.62
N GLY A 21 -13.14 -1.75 -17.11
CA GLY A 21 -13.05 -3.17 -17.49
C GLY A 21 -11.79 -3.90 -16.99
N LYS A 22 -10.96 -3.27 -16.14
CA LYS A 22 -9.74 -3.89 -15.64
C LYS A 22 -10.00 -4.74 -14.40
N GLN A 23 -9.24 -5.79 -14.27
CA GLN A 23 -9.24 -6.58 -13.04
C GLN A 23 -8.63 -5.78 -11.88
N HIS A 24 -9.16 -5.97 -10.68
CA HIS A 24 -8.54 -5.45 -9.47
C HIS A 24 -7.21 -6.19 -9.22
N THR A 25 -6.18 -5.46 -8.80
CA THR A 25 -4.86 -6.03 -8.52
C THR A 25 -4.85 -6.92 -7.29
N SER A 26 -5.70 -6.63 -6.32
CA SER A 26 -5.90 -7.44 -5.12
C SER A 26 -7.28 -7.16 -4.55
N LYS A 27 -8.12 -8.18 -4.42
CA LYS A 27 -9.50 -8.03 -3.92
C LYS A 27 -10.02 -9.33 -3.29
N GLU A 28 -9.73 -9.52 -2.01
CA GLU A 28 -10.23 -10.64 -1.23
C GLU A 28 -11.49 -10.28 -0.41
N LEU A 29 -12.34 -9.42 -0.98
CA LEU A 29 -13.48 -8.82 -0.27
C LEU A 29 -14.52 -9.85 0.16
N LEU A 30 -14.81 -10.87 -0.66
CA LEU A 30 -15.78 -11.91 -0.30
C LEU A 30 -15.27 -12.76 0.88
N ALA A 31 -14.00 -13.16 0.86
CA ALA A 31 -13.39 -13.89 1.96
C ALA A 31 -13.36 -13.04 3.25
N ALA A 32 -13.06 -11.73 3.12
CA ALA A 32 -13.12 -10.79 4.24
C ALA A 32 -14.53 -10.66 4.83
N TYR A 33 -15.55 -10.59 4.01
CA TYR A 33 -16.95 -10.57 4.47
C TYR A 33 -17.32 -11.86 5.23
N GLN A 34 -16.97 -13.01 4.70
CA GLN A 34 -17.27 -14.29 5.33
C GLN A 34 -16.59 -14.43 6.69
N LEU A 35 -15.29 -14.10 6.74
CA LEU A 35 -14.49 -14.18 7.96
C LEU A 35 -14.98 -13.21 9.03
N ALA A 36 -15.21 -11.93 8.65
CA ALA A 36 -15.68 -10.91 9.57
C ALA A 36 -17.08 -11.21 10.08
N ALA A 37 -18.01 -11.65 9.23
CA ALA A 37 -19.36 -12.01 9.60
C ALA A 37 -19.37 -13.22 10.56
N ALA A 38 -18.57 -14.23 10.31
CA ALA A 38 -18.46 -15.41 11.18
C ALA A 38 -17.89 -15.03 12.55
N ARG A 39 -16.77 -14.29 12.60
CA ARG A 39 -16.14 -13.86 13.86
C ARG A 39 -16.99 -12.91 14.70
N PHE A 40 -17.73 -12.04 14.04
CA PHE A 40 -18.64 -11.08 14.72
C PHE A 40 -19.94 -11.74 15.18
N GLY A 41 -20.29 -12.91 14.68
CA GLY A 41 -21.59 -13.56 14.95
C GLY A 41 -22.74 -12.93 14.16
N TRP A 42 -22.48 -12.39 12.97
CA TRP A 42 -23.46 -11.64 12.16
C TRP A 42 -24.77 -12.37 11.90
N ALA A 43 -24.73 -13.72 11.82
CA ALA A 43 -25.91 -14.55 11.62
C ALA A 43 -26.94 -14.45 12.76
N GLY A 44 -26.50 -14.13 13.98
CA GLY A 44 -27.37 -13.90 15.12
C GLY A 44 -28.08 -12.53 15.15
N ARG A 45 -27.85 -11.68 14.15
CA ARG A 45 -28.44 -10.33 14.10
C ARG A 45 -29.94 -10.39 13.82
N PRO A 46 -30.80 -9.87 14.71
CA PRO A 46 -32.20 -9.67 14.40
C PRO A 46 -32.38 -8.69 13.26
N LEU A 47 -33.26 -9.00 12.30
CA LEU A 47 -33.53 -8.10 11.18
C LEU A 47 -34.50 -6.95 11.54
N ALA A 48 -35.31 -7.14 12.55
CA ALA A 48 -36.26 -6.13 12.99
C ALA A 48 -35.55 -4.90 13.58
N PRO A 49 -35.83 -3.69 13.08
CA PRO A 49 -35.27 -2.47 13.64
C PRO A 49 -35.59 -2.32 15.12
N ARG A 50 -34.64 -1.81 15.91
CA ARG A 50 -34.82 -1.53 17.36
C ARG A 50 -35.15 -2.77 18.22
N SER A 51 -34.88 -3.98 17.72
CA SER A 51 -35.21 -5.22 18.46
C SER A 51 -34.12 -5.64 19.44
N MET A 52 -32.89 -5.15 19.30
CA MET A 52 -31.78 -5.47 20.20
C MET A 52 -31.70 -4.44 21.31
N ARG A 53 -31.68 -4.91 22.56
CA ARG A 53 -31.62 -4.07 23.78
C ARG A 53 -30.66 -4.67 24.79
N GLU A 54 -29.91 -3.79 25.43
CA GLU A 54 -29.09 -4.08 26.60
C GLU A 54 -29.51 -3.11 27.71
N GLY A 55 -30.31 -3.60 28.65
CA GLY A 55 -30.93 -2.74 29.67
C GLY A 55 -31.80 -1.65 29.04
N ARG A 56 -31.43 -0.38 29.22
CA ARG A 56 -32.13 0.78 28.67
C ARG A 56 -31.65 1.23 27.29
N GLU A 57 -30.58 0.63 26.79
CA GLU A 57 -29.96 1.02 25.54
C GLU A 57 -30.47 0.19 24.34
N LEU A 58 -30.57 0.83 23.19
CA LEU A 58 -30.81 0.15 21.93
C LEU A 58 -29.46 -0.17 21.28
N VAL A 59 -29.27 -1.42 20.94
CA VAL A 59 -28.03 -1.88 20.27
C VAL A 59 -28.26 -1.99 18.76
N GLY A 60 -27.33 -1.46 17.99
CA GLY A 60 -27.32 -1.57 16.53
C GLY A 60 -26.04 -2.23 16.01
N TRP A 61 -26.19 -3.20 15.13
CA TRP A 61 -25.05 -3.79 14.40
C TRP A 61 -24.98 -3.25 12.99
N GLY A 62 -23.83 -2.75 12.63
CA GLY A 62 -23.56 -2.20 11.30
C GLY A 62 -22.41 -2.90 10.61
N MET A 63 -22.36 -2.77 9.30
CA MET A 63 -21.28 -3.21 8.44
C MET A 63 -20.94 -2.11 7.45
N ALA A 64 -19.66 -1.87 7.23
CA ALA A 64 -19.16 -0.96 6.21
C ALA A 64 -18.13 -1.68 5.34
N THR A 65 -18.05 -1.25 4.09
CA THR A 65 -16.99 -1.65 3.14
C THR A 65 -16.17 -0.42 2.83
N GLY A 66 -14.85 -0.52 2.98
CA GLY A 66 -13.92 0.48 2.51
C GLY A 66 -13.34 0.08 1.16
N ALA A 67 -13.14 1.05 0.29
CA ALA A 67 -12.37 0.92 -0.93
C ALA A 67 -11.38 2.09 -1.00
N TRP A 68 -10.18 1.83 -1.47
CA TRP A 68 -9.17 2.86 -1.67
C TRP A 68 -8.35 2.56 -2.92
N GLU A 69 -8.05 3.60 -3.67
CA GLU A 69 -7.21 3.51 -4.85
C GLU A 69 -5.73 3.59 -4.44
N ALA A 70 -4.90 2.64 -4.87
CA ALA A 70 -3.46 2.75 -4.83
C ALA A 70 -2.99 3.27 -6.19
N GLN A 71 -2.71 4.55 -6.28
CA GLN A 71 -2.26 5.18 -7.52
C GLN A 71 -0.74 5.11 -7.66
N MET A 72 -0.25 5.31 -8.88
CA MET A 72 1.16 5.51 -9.18
C MET A 72 1.36 6.83 -9.90
N GLN A 73 2.41 7.55 -9.52
CA GLN A 73 2.84 8.78 -10.18
C GLN A 73 4.33 8.73 -10.49
N THR A 74 4.75 9.51 -11.47
CA THR A 74 6.17 9.62 -11.81
C THR A 74 6.96 10.18 -10.63
N HIS A 75 7.93 9.42 -10.15
CA HIS A 75 8.89 9.81 -9.13
C HIS A 75 10.30 9.70 -9.68
N HIS A 76 11.20 10.46 -9.08
CA HIS A 76 12.64 10.37 -9.35
C HIS A 76 13.36 10.00 -8.06
N ALA A 77 14.35 9.14 -8.18
CA ALA A 77 15.21 8.72 -7.08
C ALA A 77 16.68 8.81 -7.48
N ARG A 78 17.53 9.07 -6.50
CA ARG A 78 18.98 8.95 -6.61
C ARG A 78 19.44 7.82 -5.72
N VAL A 79 20.23 6.92 -6.28
CA VAL A 79 20.90 5.87 -5.52
C VAL A 79 22.39 5.99 -5.77
N MET A 80 23.16 6.05 -4.70
CA MET A 80 24.63 6.13 -4.74
C MET A 80 25.22 4.97 -3.95
N LEU A 81 26.26 4.34 -4.46
CA LEU A 81 27.04 3.32 -3.77
C LEU A 81 28.41 3.90 -3.47
N ALA A 82 28.82 3.86 -2.22
CA ALA A 82 30.14 4.29 -1.79
C ALA A 82 31.16 3.16 -1.89
N ALA A 83 32.46 3.52 -1.89
CA ALA A 83 33.54 2.56 -1.99
C ALA A 83 33.64 1.59 -0.79
N ASP A 84 33.07 1.96 0.35
CA ASP A 84 32.99 1.12 1.55
C ASP A 84 31.84 0.11 1.51
N GLY A 85 31.03 0.11 0.42
CA GLY A 85 29.88 -0.75 0.23
C GLY A 85 28.62 -0.26 0.93
N SER A 86 28.56 0.99 1.41
CA SER A 86 27.32 1.62 1.87
C SER A 86 26.57 2.24 0.68
N ALA A 87 25.24 2.36 0.80
CA ALA A 87 24.39 3.00 -0.21
C ALA A 87 23.60 4.15 0.39
N THR A 88 23.39 5.20 -0.39
CA THR A 88 22.51 6.32 -0.05
C THR A 88 21.39 6.43 -1.07
N VAL A 89 20.16 6.51 -0.58
CA VAL A 89 18.93 6.72 -1.38
C VAL A 89 18.38 8.10 -1.10
N GLY A 90 18.15 8.89 -2.12
CA GLY A 90 17.59 10.25 -1.99
C GLY A 90 16.33 10.43 -2.83
N VAL A 91 15.24 10.88 -2.21
CA VAL A 91 13.95 11.21 -2.85
C VAL A 91 13.32 12.40 -2.12
N ALA A 92 12.84 13.41 -2.86
CA ALA A 92 12.21 14.61 -2.25
C ALA A 92 10.78 14.33 -1.70
N THR A 93 10.45 13.10 -1.34
CA THR A 93 9.18 12.74 -0.70
C THR A 93 9.22 12.95 0.81
N ALA A 94 8.11 12.72 1.50
CA ALA A 94 8.02 12.85 2.96
C ALA A 94 7.61 11.52 3.62
N ASP A 95 8.00 11.36 4.88
CA ASP A 95 7.42 10.34 5.75
C ASP A 95 6.38 11.00 6.66
N LEU A 96 5.12 10.61 6.48
CA LEU A 96 3.99 11.08 7.29
C LEU A 96 3.68 10.16 8.49
N GLY A 97 4.64 9.34 8.90
CA GLY A 97 4.46 8.27 9.87
C GLY A 97 4.10 6.92 9.24
N THR A 98 4.17 6.83 7.93
CA THR A 98 3.84 5.62 7.15
C THR A 98 5.02 4.67 6.95
N GLY A 99 6.20 5.01 7.45
CA GLY A 99 7.40 4.19 7.36
C GLY A 99 8.13 4.29 6.02
N THR A 100 8.05 5.44 5.35
CA THR A 100 8.68 5.67 4.04
C THR A 100 10.19 5.43 4.06
N TYR A 101 10.88 5.88 5.12
CA TYR A 101 12.31 5.57 5.31
C TYR A 101 12.59 4.07 5.26
N THR A 102 11.81 3.29 6.02
CA THR A 102 11.98 1.84 6.12
C THR A 102 11.69 1.16 4.78
N ILE A 103 10.60 1.53 4.11
CA ILE A 103 10.22 0.92 2.83
C ILE A 103 11.31 1.16 1.77
N LEU A 104 11.82 2.38 1.65
CA LEU A 104 12.83 2.70 0.66
C LEU A 104 14.19 2.06 0.98
N ALA A 105 14.53 1.93 2.27
CA ALA A 105 15.71 1.17 2.68
C ALA A 105 15.58 -0.31 2.32
N GLN A 106 14.42 -0.94 2.54
CA GLN A 106 14.16 -2.33 2.16
C GLN A 106 14.28 -2.54 0.65
N VAL A 107 13.64 -1.69 -0.15
CA VAL A 107 13.69 -1.78 -1.61
C VAL A 107 15.13 -1.64 -2.13
N ALA A 108 15.89 -0.70 -1.58
CA ALA A 108 17.27 -0.49 -2.00
C ALA A 108 18.19 -1.63 -1.54
N ALA A 109 18.02 -2.11 -0.31
CA ALA A 109 18.77 -3.24 0.24
C ALA A 109 18.57 -4.49 -0.61
N GLU A 110 17.33 -4.84 -0.94
CA GLU A 110 16.99 -5.95 -1.82
C GLU A 110 17.53 -5.72 -3.24
N GLY A 111 17.31 -4.53 -3.81
CA GLY A 111 17.74 -4.17 -5.15
C GLY A 111 19.25 -4.21 -5.35
N LEU A 112 20.05 -3.88 -4.33
CA LEU A 112 21.51 -3.86 -4.37
C LEU A 112 22.17 -5.13 -3.79
N GLY A 113 21.41 -5.97 -3.08
CA GLY A 113 21.94 -7.13 -2.35
C GLY A 113 22.75 -6.73 -1.12
N LEU A 114 22.34 -5.64 -0.43
CA LEU A 114 22.98 -5.12 0.77
C LEU A 114 22.15 -5.40 2.02
N PRO A 115 22.74 -5.51 3.19
CA PRO A 115 21.99 -5.47 4.44
C PRO A 115 21.42 -4.05 4.68
N MET A 116 20.25 -3.96 5.33
CA MET A 116 19.55 -2.68 5.55
C MET A 116 20.40 -1.65 6.30
N GLU A 117 21.25 -2.09 7.20
CA GLU A 117 22.15 -1.25 8.01
C GLU A 117 23.20 -0.52 7.16
N ARG A 118 23.38 -0.95 5.91
CA ARG A 118 24.25 -0.32 4.92
C ARG A 118 23.53 0.67 4.02
N VAL A 119 22.22 0.89 4.22
CA VAL A 119 21.41 1.77 3.37
C VAL A 119 20.95 2.97 4.19
N GLU A 120 21.41 4.16 3.82
CA GLU A 120 20.91 5.43 4.34
C GLU A 120 19.84 5.99 3.39
N VAL A 121 18.73 6.49 3.96
CA VAL A 121 17.63 7.11 3.18
C VAL A 121 17.52 8.58 3.57
N LEU A 122 17.55 9.45 2.56
CA LEU A 122 17.40 10.90 2.67
C LEU A 122 16.07 11.32 2.07
N LEU A 123 15.21 11.95 2.85
CA LEU A 123 13.89 12.45 2.45
C LEU A 123 13.71 13.92 2.84
N GLY A 124 12.74 14.57 2.21
CA GLY A 124 12.23 15.88 2.64
C GLY A 124 13.12 17.08 2.31
N ASP A 125 14.18 16.88 1.56
CA ASP A 125 15.04 17.97 1.07
C ASP A 125 14.69 18.29 -0.38
N SER A 126 14.43 19.55 -0.68
CA SER A 126 14.10 20.04 -2.02
C SER A 126 15.28 19.97 -3.01
N ALA A 127 16.51 19.76 -2.54
CA ALA A 127 17.66 19.48 -3.37
C ALA A 127 17.72 18.04 -3.89
N LEU A 128 16.90 17.13 -3.32
CA LEU A 128 16.75 15.77 -3.77
C LEU A 128 15.93 15.69 -5.07
N PRO A 129 16.02 14.57 -5.81
CA PRO A 129 15.22 14.38 -7.01
C PRO A 129 13.72 14.56 -6.76
N HIS A 130 13.07 15.25 -7.69
CA HIS A 130 11.66 15.64 -7.59
C HIS A 130 10.73 14.45 -7.34
N ALA A 131 9.80 14.65 -6.42
CA ALA A 131 8.69 13.75 -6.15
C ALA A 131 7.39 14.56 -6.08
N PRO A 132 6.26 14.03 -6.52
CA PRO A 132 4.96 14.67 -6.32
C PRO A 132 4.56 14.63 -4.84
N VAL A 133 3.43 15.27 -4.52
CA VAL A 133 2.90 15.32 -3.16
C VAL A 133 2.74 13.91 -2.54
N SER A 134 3.07 13.78 -1.26
CA SER A 134 2.77 12.55 -0.51
C SER A 134 1.29 12.53 -0.14
N GLY A 135 0.52 11.66 -0.78
CA GLY A 135 -0.93 11.55 -0.59
C GLY A 135 -1.50 10.40 -1.40
N GLY A 136 -2.82 10.18 -1.39
CA GLY A 136 -3.50 9.22 -2.25
C GLY A 136 -2.98 7.78 -2.20
N SER A 137 -2.23 7.40 -1.19
CA SER A 137 -1.58 6.08 -1.05
C SER A 137 -0.62 5.70 -2.19
N TRP A 138 -0.04 6.66 -2.88
CA TRP A 138 0.86 6.39 -4.01
C TRP A 138 2.36 6.42 -3.68
N THR A 139 2.77 6.97 -2.52
CA THR A 139 4.20 7.16 -2.20
C THR A 139 4.98 5.86 -2.24
N ALA A 140 4.51 4.81 -1.58
CA ALA A 140 5.21 3.51 -1.55
C ALA A 140 5.36 2.91 -2.94
N ALA A 141 4.28 2.87 -3.74
CA ALA A 141 4.30 2.33 -5.09
C ALA A 141 5.19 3.17 -6.03
N SER A 142 5.11 4.49 -5.95
CA SER A 142 5.79 5.38 -6.88
C SER A 142 7.27 5.59 -6.53
N ALA A 143 7.57 5.98 -5.27
CA ALA A 143 8.94 6.18 -4.82
C ALA A 143 9.70 4.85 -4.75
N GLY A 144 9.05 3.77 -4.28
CA GLY A 144 9.64 2.43 -4.26
C GLY A 144 10.01 1.95 -5.66
N SER A 145 9.15 2.13 -6.66
CA SER A 145 9.45 1.79 -8.05
C SER A 145 10.61 2.60 -8.62
N ALA A 146 10.68 3.92 -8.31
CA ALA A 146 11.78 4.75 -8.76
C ALA A 146 13.13 4.33 -8.13
N VAL A 147 13.12 3.95 -6.85
CA VAL A 147 14.31 3.42 -6.17
C VAL A 147 14.72 2.08 -6.75
N ALA A 148 13.77 1.16 -6.99
CA ALA A 148 14.04 -0.13 -7.59
C ALA A 148 14.68 0.01 -8.99
N ASP A 149 14.14 0.90 -9.84
CA ASP A 149 14.69 1.18 -11.16
C ASP A 149 16.11 1.79 -11.06
N ALA A 150 16.34 2.73 -10.15
CA ALA A 150 17.66 3.31 -9.92
C ALA A 150 18.69 2.26 -9.47
N CYS A 151 18.30 1.34 -8.57
CA CYS A 151 19.14 0.22 -8.14
C CYS A 151 19.47 -0.72 -9.31
N ALA A 152 18.49 -1.04 -10.15
CA ALA A 152 18.70 -1.90 -11.31
C ALA A 152 19.69 -1.29 -12.29
N ARG A 153 19.57 0.02 -12.57
CA ARG A 153 20.50 0.76 -13.42
C ARG A 153 21.92 0.80 -12.84
N LEU A 154 22.03 1.07 -11.53
CA LEU A 154 23.33 1.07 -10.86
C LEU A 154 24.00 -0.30 -10.92
N ARG A 155 23.27 -1.39 -10.68
CA ARG A 155 23.80 -2.74 -10.82
C ARG A 155 24.28 -3.06 -12.23
N ALA A 156 23.50 -2.67 -13.23
CA ALA A 156 23.87 -2.87 -14.63
C ALA A 156 25.18 -2.15 -14.98
N GLU A 157 25.36 -0.92 -14.49
CA GLU A 157 26.57 -0.15 -14.70
C GLU A 157 27.78 -0.76 -13.97
N LEU A 158 27.62 -1.22 -12.72
CA LEU A 158 28.68 -1.92 -11.98
C LEU A 158 29.12 -3.19 -12.69
N LEU A 159 28.18 -3.99 -13.21
CA LEU A 159 28.50 -5.19 -13.99
C LEU A 159 29.25 -4.85 -15.27
N ARG A 160 28.85 -3.80 -15.96
CA ARG A 160 29.55 -3.32 -17.16
C ARG A 160 31.00 -2.91 -16.85
N LEU A 161 31.21 -2.19 -15.74
CA LEU A 161 32.55 -1.78 -15.33
C LEU A 161 33.43 -2.96 -14.87
N ALA A 162 32.83 -3.97 -14.24
CA ALA A 162 33.56 -5.16 -13.82
C ALA A 162 33.98 -6.09 -14.98
N GLN A 163 33.38 -5.91 -16.16
CA GLN A 163 33.68 -6.68 -17.38
C GLN A 163 34.64 -5.94 -18.35
N ALA A 164 34.96 -4.69 -18.03
CA ALA A 164 35.85 -3.85 -18.87
C ALA A 164 37.32 -3.95 -18.41
#